data_afee8c94370e7a95fe190b395cd8abb6
#
_entry.id   afee8c94370e7a95fe190b395cd8abb6
#
_cell.length_a   1.000
_cell.length_b   1.000
_cell.length_c   1.000
_cell.angle_alpha   90.00
_cell.angle_beta   90.00
_cell.angle_gamma   90.00
#
_symmetry.space_group_name_H-M   'P 1'
#
loop_
_entity.id
_entity.type
_entity.pdbx_description
1 polymer ?
#
loop_
_entity_poly.entity_id
_entity_poly.type
_entity_poly.pdbx_seq_one_letter_code
_entity_poly.pdbx_strand_id
1 'polypeptide(L)'
;MFRAALRLASPAAILISAVVVGACVAPAGAANPTASPVPDPDTVIIRVDLEGGFVPPSVTYGRLPVLVTADGRVITEGPQIEIYPGPLLPNVQVRTLTPEALASLLELARDQGLLDDASYGFPGIADIPTTVLRITVDGVTSTVSASALGEAGTDDAMGQPLDDATAAGRAALRTFIDTLTGLPDNAFSDESHAYEATSQRIISTPYVPQPAEDWMPVEWPLEDLATAGTAPIPGDESLRCQVISGDDVTTVMPLLEGANQATPFRSGNADYTLVVRPLLPGESGC
;
A
#
# COMPACT_ATOMS: atom_id res chain seq x y z
N MET A 1 -16.92 -69.97 45.18
CA MET A 1 -17.25 -71.43 45.03
C MET A 1 -17.20 -71.73 43.54
N PHE A 2 -16.58 -72.90 43.21
CA PHE A 2 -16.39 -73.61 41.92
C PHE A 2 -15.36 -72.95 40.98
N ARG A 3 -14.12 -73.37 40.97
CA ARG A 3 -13.36 -74.56 40.53
C ARG A 3 -13.65 -74.96 39.08
N ALA A 4 -12.62 -74.74 38.23
CA ALA A 4 -11.71 -75.65 37.49
C ALA A 4 -12.28 -76.12 36.15
N ALA A 5 -11.46 -76.06 35.13
CA ALA A 5 -10.68 -77.18 34.65
C ALA A 5 -9.79 -76.77 33.40
N LEU A 6 -8.59 -77.16 33.59
CA LEU A 6 -7.45 -77.33 32.68
C LEU A 6 -7.72 -78.33 31.58
N ARG A 7 -7.41 -78.03 30.29
CA ARG A 7 -7.04 -79.08 29.33
C ARG A 7 -5.89 -78.60 28.42
N LEU A 8 -4.80 -79.30 28.62
CA LEU A 8 -3.60 -79.32 27.71
C LEU A 8 -3.99 -80.08 26.43
N ALA A 9 -3.46 -79.61 25.30
CA ALA A 9 -3.12 -80.45 24.17
C ALA A 9 -1.98 -79.77 23.37
N SER A 10 -0.92 -80.53 23.21
CA SER A 10 0.38 -80.26 22.56
C SER A 10 0.32 -80.49 21.04
N PRO A 11 1.46 -80.46 20.32
CA PRO A 11 1.75 -79.44 19.32
C PRO A 11 1.81 -80.04 17.89
N ALA A 12 1.69 -79.23 16.91
CA ALA A 12 2.07 -79.61 15.54
C ALA A 12 3.04 -78.54 15.03
N ALA A 13 4.27 -78.98 14.80
CA ALA A 13 5.30 -78.23 14.16
C ALA A 13 5.05 -78.10 12.67
N ILE A 14 4.90 -76.93 12.14
CA ILE A 14 4.91 -76.63 10.72
C ILE A 14 6.15 -75.78 10.45
N LEU A 15 7.09 -76.38 9.72
CA LEU A 15 8.25 -75.72 9.15
C LEU A 15 7.76 -74.85 7.99
N ILE A 16 7.81 -73.53 8.14
CA ILE A 16 7.65 -72.60 7.03
C ILE A 16 9.00 -72.01 6.68
N SER A 17 9.49 -72.37 5.49
CA SER A 17 10.71 -71.79 4.90
C SER A 17 10.47 -70.31 4.61
N ALA A 18 11.21 -69.43 5.30
CA ALA A 18 11.19 -68.02 5.01
C ALA A 18 12.11 -67.73 3.77
N VAL A 19 11.47 -67.35 2.66
CA VAL A 19 12.16 -66.74 1.54
C VAL A 19 12.40 -65.27 1.90
N VAL A 20 13.62 -64.91 2.17
CA VAL A 20 14.07 -63.52 2.40
C VAL A 20 14.17 -62.87 1.02
N VAL A 21 13.12 -62.12 0.58
CA VAL A 21 13.21 -61.20 -0.53
C VAL A 21 13.82 -59.90 0.03
N GLY A 22 15.12 -59.71 -0.28
CA GLY A 22 15.81 -58.44 0.02
C GLY A 22 15.25 -57.32 -0.83
N ALA A 23 14.29 -56.53 -0.29
CA ALA A 23 13.92 -55.25 -0.86
C ALA A 23 15.05 -54.23 -0.52
N CYS A 24 15.81 -53.83 -1.54
CA CYS A 24 16.65 -52.64 -1.44
C CYS A 24 15.76 -51.43 -1.24
N VAL A 25 15.59 -50.96 0.00
CA VAL A 25 15.04 -49.66 0.29
C VAL A 25 16.10 -48.62 -0.09
N ALA A 26 15.91 -47.95 -1.24
CA ALA A 26 16.68 -46.77 -1.56
C ALA A 26 16.40 -45.71 -0.48
N PRO A 27 17.40 -45.01 0.05
CA PRO A 27 17.16 -43.91 0.95
C PRO A 27 16.31 -42.87 0.22
N ALA A 28 15.15 -42.55 0.77
CA ALA A 28 14.33 -41.43 0.32
C ALA A 28 15.24 -40.18 0.36
N GLY A 29 15.56 -39.64 -0.83
CA GLY A 29 16.32 -38.40 -0.92
C GLY A 29 15.64 -37.36 -0.04
N ALA A 30 16.40 -36.79 0.90
CA ALA A 30 15.95 -35.65 1.65
C ALA A 30 15.53 -34.58 0.64
N ALA A 31 14.25 -34.26 0.60
CA ALA A 31 13.76 -33.11 -0.15
C ALA A 31 14.55 -31.91 0.39
N ASN A 32 15.37 -31.30 -0.47
CA ASN A 32 15.96 -30.02 -0.14
C ASN A 32 14.82 -29.10 0.27
N PRO A 33 14.89 -28.39 1.41
CA PRO A 33 13.92 -27.38 1.71
C PRO A 33 13.93 -26.43 0.50
N THR A 34 12.79 -26.35 -0.19
CA THR A 34 12.57 -25.38 -1.26
C THR A 34 12.80 -24.03 -0.60
N ALA A 35 13.86 -23.33 -0.96
CA ALA A 35 14.10 -21.98 -0.48
C ALA A 35 12.83 -21.19 -0.80
N SER A 36 12.27 -20.53 0.19
CA SER A 36 11.15 -19.62 -0.06
C SER A 36 11.56 -18.65 -1.16
N PRO A 37 10.72 -18.43 -2.17
CA PRO A 37 11.05 -17.49 -3.24
C PRO A 37 11.39 -16.14 -2.60
N VAL A 38 12.52 -15.55 -3.01
CA VAL A 38 12.88 -14.18 -2.61
C VAL A 38 11.74 -13.30 -3.13
N PRO A 39 11.11 -12.49 -2.27
CA PRO A 39 10.06 -11.58 -2.71
C PRO A 39 10.56 -10.67 -3.84
N ASP A 40 9.68 -10.35 -4.79
CA ASP A 40 9.95 -9.30 -5.76
C ASP A 40 10.32 -8.02 -4.99
N PRO A 41 11.44 -7.34 -5.31
CA PRO A 41 11.87 -6.13 -4.61
C PRO A 41 10.79 -5.03 -4.61
N ASP A 42 9.93 -4.99 -5.64
CA ASP A 42 8.80 -4.05 -5.73
C ASP A 42 7.56 -4.49 -4.92
N THR A 43 7.61 -5.65 -4.26
CA THR A 43 6.50 -6.07 -3.39
C THR A 43 6.34 -5.08 -2.25
N VAL A 44 5.16 -4.47 -2.13
CA VAL A 44 4.83 -3.58 -1.01
C VAL A 44 4.55 -4.41 0.24
N ILE A 45 5.30 -4.16 1.31
CA ILE A 45 5.16 -4.86 2.60
C ILE A 45 4.53 -3.98 3.68
N ILE A 46 4.64 -2.65 3.57
CA ILE A 46 3.92 -1.70 4.43
C ILE A 46 3.32 -0.63 3.53
N ARG A 47 2.03 -0.34 3.75
CA ARG A 47 1.33 0.73 3.05
C ARG A 47 0.41 1.47 4.01
N VAL A 48 0.53 2.80 4.03
CA VAL A 48 -0.35 3.70 4.80
C VAL A 48 -1.08 4.59 3.82
N ASP A 49 -2.40 4.45 3.78
CA ASP A 49 -3.30 5.26 2.95
C ASP A 49 -4.18 6.18 3.80
N LEU A 50 -4.61 7.28 3.21
CA LEU A 50 -5.72 8.09 3.68
C LEU A 50 -6.90 7.90 2.72
N GLU A 51 -7.93 7.17 3.14
CA GLU A 51 -9.08 6.82 2.31
C GLU A 51 -10.30 7.67 2.66
N GLY A 52 -11.09 8.05 1.65
CA GLY A 52 -12.32 8.83 1.83
C GLY A 52 -12.07 10.28 2.29
N GLY A 53 -12.98 10.79 3.11
CA GLY A 53 -13.06 12.20 3.50
C GLY A 53 -13.87 13.03 2.51
N PHE A 54 -14.35 14.21 2.96
CA PHE A 54 -15.08 15.14 2.09
C PHE A 54 -14.11 16.08 1.38
N VAL A 55 -13.47 15.54 0.35
CA VAL A 55 -12.52 16.26 -0.52
C VAL A 55 -12.89 16.03 -1.98
N PRO A 56 -12.51 16.94 -2.90
CA PRO A 56 -12.72 16.72 -4.32
C PRO A 56 -12.13 15.36 -4.78
N PRO A 57 -12.78 14.67 -5.72
CA PRO A 57 -12.28 13.41 -6.24
C PRO A 57 -10.82 13.49 -6.75
N SER A 58 -10.46 14.60 -7.41
CA SER A 58 -9.10 14.85 -7.85
C SER A 58 -8.07 14.78 -6.71
N VAL A 59 -8.42 15.32 -5.53
CA VAL A 59 -7.58 15.23 -4.33
C VAL A 59 -7.48 13.77 -3.85
N THR A 60 -8.62 13.06 -3.79
CA THR A 60 -8.64 11.64 -3.38
C THR A 60 -7.73 10.78 -4.25
N TYR A 61 -7.83 10.92 -5.56
CA TYR A 61 -7.02 10.14 -6.51
C TYR A 61 -5.59 10.65 -6.65
N GLY A 62 -5.31 11.90 -6.24
CA GLY A 62 -3.96 12.49 -6.22
C GLY A 62 -3.15 12.16 -4.98
N ARG A 63 -3.78 11.68 -3.89
CA ARG A 63 -3.08 11.35 -2.63
C ARG A 63 -2.00 10.31 -2.84
N LEU A 64 -0.87 10.54 -2.17
CA LEU A 64 0.25 9.61 -2.13
C LEU A 64 0.21 8.83 -0.81
N PRO A 65 0.31 7.50 -0.85
CA PRO A 65 0.53 6.69 0.33
C PRO A 65 1.98 6.80 0.81
N VAL A 66 2.22 6.41 2.05
CA VAL A 66 3.57 6.03 2.51
C VAL A 66 3.74 4.53 2.26
N LEU A 67 4.79 4.15 1.52
CA LEU A 67 5.08 2.76 1.16
C LEU A 67 6.42 2.31 1.70
N VAL A 68 6.51 1.03 2.09
CA VAL A 68 7.77 0.31 2.24
C VAL A 68 7.73 -0.95 1.39
N THR A 69 8.75 -1.16 0.57
CA THR A 69 8.89 -2.33 -0.30
C THR A 69 9.75 -3.41 0.36
N ALA A 70 9.73 -4.63 -0.19
CA ALA A 70 10.45 -5.79 0.34
C ALA A 70 11.98 -5.59 0.36
N ASP A 71 12.52 -4.78 -0.54
CA ASP A 71 13.93 -4.38 -0.57
C ASP A 71 14.26 -3.19 0.37
N GLY A 72 13.27 -2.72 1.16
CA GLY A 72 13.45 -1.67 2.16
C GLY A 72 13.28 -0.25 1.68
N ARG A 73 12.90 0.00 0.40
CA ARG A 73 12.63 1.37 -0.06
C ARG A 73 11.39 1.95 0.62
N VAL A 74 11.56 3.09 1.26
CA VAL A 74 10.48 3.93 1.78
C VAL A 74 10.18 4.98 0.71
N ILE A 75 8.96 4.98 0.19
CA ILE A 75 8.48 5.95 -0.80
C ILE A 75 7.45 6.83 -0.12
N THR A 76 7.67 8.13 -0.12
CA THR A 76 6.82 9.10 0.56
C THR A 76 6.82 10.44 -0.17
N GLU A 77 5.86 11.28 0.14
CA GLU A 77 5.88 12.66 -0.28
C GLU A 77 6.98 13.43 0.46
N GLY A 78 7.83 14.09 -0.30
CA GLY A 78 8.89 14.96 0.23
C GLY A 78 8.38 16.36 0.56
N PRO A 79 9.27 17.25 1.02
CA PRO A 79 8.92 18.63 1.33
C PRO A 79 8.27 19.34 0.14
N GLN A 80 7.15 20.00 0.39
CA GLN A 80 6.44 20.82 -0.59
C GLN A 80 6.69 22.30 -0.31
N ILE A 81 6.81 23.10 -1.35
CA ILE A 81 6.87 24.56 -1.21
C ILE A 81 5.45 25.11 -1.05
N GLU A 82 5.24 25.94 -0.04
CA GLU A 82 3.94 26.56 0.24
C GLU A 82 3.74 27.81 -0.62
N ILE A 83 3.54 27.61 -1.93
CA ILE A 83 3.19 28.67 -2.89
C ILE A 83 1.91 28.30 -3.63
N TYR A 84 1.18 29.30 -4.11
CA TYR A 84 0.04 29.08 -4.99
C TYR A 84 0.24 29.88 -6.30
N PRO A 85 0.01 29.23 -7.45
CA PRO A 85 -0.15 27.79 -7.64
C PRO A 85 1.16 27.04 -7.37
N GLY A 86 1.05 25.86 -6.74
CA GLY A 86 2.17 24.96 -6.52
C GLY A 86 2.56 24.20 -7.80
N PRO A 87 3.68 23.46 -7.79
CA PRO A 87 4.05 22.56 -8.87
C PRO A 87 2.93 21.58 -9.21
N LEU A 88 2.80 21.23 -10.48
CA LEU A 88 1.81 20.20 -10.88
C LEU A 88 2.22 18.80 -10.40
N LEU A 89 3.52 18.49 -10.53
CA LEU A 89 4.05 17.20 -10.10
C LEU A 89 4.35 17.19 -8.59
N PRO A 90 3.96 16.14 -7.86
CA PRO A 90 4.33 15.99 -6.47
C PRO A 90 5.82 15.70 -6.32
N ASN A 91 6.40 16.15 -5.20
CA ASN A 91 7.77 15.82 -4.83
C ASN A 91 7.80 14.43 -4.14
N VAL A 92 7.90 13.35 -4.91
CA VAL A 92 8.00 12.00 -4.35
C VAL A 92 9.44 11.63 -4.12
N GLN A 93 9.75 11.20 -2.91
CA GLN A 93 11.09 10.86 -2.45
C GLN A 93 11.19 9.38 -2.10
N VAL A 94 12.37 8.83 -2.27
CA VAL A 94 12.69 7.47 -1.88
C VAL A 94 13.99 7.43 -1.08
N ARG A 95 14.00 6.60 -0.04
CA ARG A 95 15.18 6.22 0.77
C ARG A 95 15.11 4.74 1.08
N THR A 96 16.25 4.10 1.24
CA THR A 96 16.33 2.67 1.54
C THR A 96 16.66 2.44 3.02
N LEU A 97 15.81 1.72 3.73
CA LEU A 97 16.05 1.31 5.12
C LEU A 97 17.26 0.36 5.21
N THR A 98 17.97 0.44 6.32
CA THR A 98 18.86 -0.65 6.69
C THR A 98 18.03 -1.90 7.02
N PRO A 99 18.59 -3.13 6.84
CA PRO A 99 17.87 -4.35 7.20
C PRO A 99 17.40 -4.37 8.67
N GLU A 100 18.20 -3.78 9.57
CA GLU A 100 17.90 -3.68 10.99
C GLU A 100 16.73 -2.75 11.26
N ALA A 101 16.66 -1.62 10.56
CA ALA A 101 15.55 -0.67 10.70
C ALA A 101 14.24 -1.28 10.18
N LEU A 102 14.28 -1.98 9.03
CA LEU A 102 13.12 -2.68 8.51
C LEU A 102 12.62 -3.77 9.48
N ALA A 103 13.56 -4.59 10.01
CA ALA A 103 13.21 -5.61 10.99
C ALA A 103 12.58 -5.00 12.26
N SER A 104 13.10 -3.88 12.74
CA SER A 104 12.58 -3.16 13.91
C SER A 104 11.17 -2.61 13.68
N LEU A 105 10.86 -2.13 12.47
CA LEU A 105 9.50 -1.71 12.11
C LEU A 105 8.51 -2.87 12.12
N LEU A 106 8.90 -4.01 11.57
CA LEU A 106 8.03 -5.21 11.57
C LEU A 106 7.86 -5.79 12.99
N GLU A 107 8.88 -5.71 13.83
CA GLU A 107 8.78 -6.07 15.26
C GLU A 107 7.85 -5.11 15.99
N LEU A 108 7.97 -3.80 15.78
CA LEU A 108 7.05 -2.80 16.35
C LEU A 108 5.61 -3.08 15.93
N ALA A 109 5.36 -3.40 14.67
CA ALA A 109 4.00 -3.76 14.20
C ALA A 109 3.45 -4.97 14.95
N ARG A 110 4.29 -6.00 15.18
CA ARG A 110 3.91 -7.19 15.94
C ARG A 110 3.60 -6.86 17.42
N ASP A 111 4.48 -6.10 18.06
CA ASP A 111 4.35 -5.71 19.47
C ASP A 111 3.12 -4.83 19.71
N GLN A 112 2.76 -4.02 18.73
CA GLN A 112 1.57 -3.17 18.76
C GLN A 112 0.27 -3.90 18.35
N GLY A 113 0.34 -5.21 17.99
CA GLY A 113 -0.82 -5.98 17.56
C GLY A 113 -1.41 -5.56 16.21
N LEU A 114 -0.58 -5.00 15.30
CA LEU A 114 -1.01 -4.51 13.99
C LEU A 114 -0.90 -5.56 12.87
N LEU A 115 -0.57 -6.80 13.21
CA LEU A 115 -0.48 -7.91 12.25
C LEU A 115 -1.77 -8.74 12.15
N ASP A 116 -2.85 -8.28 12.78
CA ASP A 116 -4.19 -8.84 12.67
C ASP A 116 -5.14 -7.78 12.12
N ASP A 117 -6.16 -8.19 11.35
CA ASP A 117 -7.17 -7.29 10.83
C ASP A 117 -7.93 -6.60 11.97
N ALA A 118 -8.01 -5.27 11.93
CA ALA A 118 -8.70 -4.50 12.95
C ALA A 118 -9.31 -3.20 12.40
N SER A 119 -10.41 -2.77 13.01
CA SER A 119 -11.00 -1.46 12.76
C SER A 119 -11.21 -0.75 14.09
N TYR A 120 -10.54 0.39 14.27
CA TYR A 120 -10.60 1.17 15.50
C TYR A 120 -11.62 2.31 15.41
N GLY A 121 -12.72 2.00 14.76
CA GLY A 121 -13.97 2.72 14.82
C GLY A 121 -14.02 4.07 14.12
N PHE A 122 -15.20 4.65 14.22
CA PHE A 122 -15.54 5.99 13.74
C PHE A 122 -15.92 6.84 14.96
N PRO A 123 -15.10 7.83 15.36
CA PRO A 123 -15.34 8.63 16.56
C PRO A 123 -16.42 9.70 16.40
N GLY A 124 -17.28 9.59 15.38
CA GLY A 124 -18.36 10.55 15.14
C GLY A 124 -17.95 11.84 14.44
N ILE A 125 -16.71 11.96 13.99
CA ILE A 125 -16.22 13.12 13.22
C ILE A 125 -16.45 12.84 11.74
N ALA A 126 -17.41 13.55 11.14
CA ALA A 126 -17.74 13.41 9.72
C ALA A 126 -16.63 14.03 8.83
N ASP A 127 -16.62 13.63 7.58
CA ASP A 127 -15.86 14.26 6.48
C ASP A 127 -14.33 14.17 6.61
N ILE A 128 -13.81 13.49 7.61
CA ILE A 128 -12.37 13.25 7.81
C ILE A 128 -11.99 11.89 7.23
N PRO A 129 -10.81 11.76 6.59
CA PRO A 129 -10.38 10.49 6.02
C PRO A 129 -10.13 9.42 7.08
N THR A 130 -10.21 8.17 6.62
CA THR A 130 -9.79 6.99 7.36
C THR A 130 -8.34 6.68 7.04
N THR A 131 -7.52 6.56 8.07
CA THR A 131 -6.17 6.02 7.94
C THR A 131 -6.26 4.50 7.84
N VAL A 132 -5.63 3.93 6.81
CA VAL A 132 -5.58 2.49 6.57
C VAL A 132 -4.13 2.05 6.47
N LEU A 133 -3.73 1.17 7.38
CA LEU A 133 -2.42 0.52 7.37
C LEU A 133 -2.58 -0.91 6.84
N ARG A 134 -1.77 -1.27 5.86
CA ARG A 134 -1.63 -2.65 5.37
C ARG A 134 -0.21 -3.11 5.59
N ILE A 135 -0.04 -4.27 6.24
CA ILE A 135 1.28 -4.87 6.47
C ILE A 135 1.25 -6.30 5.96
N THR A 136 2.25 -6.66 5.16
CA THR A 136 2.42 -8.02 4.63
C THR A 136 3.65 -8.67 5.27
N VAL A 137 3.44 -9.76 6.01
CA VAL A 137 4.51 -10.57 6.60
C VAL A 137 4.28 -12.02 6.19
N ASP A 138 5.32 -12.68 5.70
CA ASP A 138 5.26 -14.08 5.24
C ASP A 138 4.13 -14.36 4.22
N GLY A 139 3.82 -13.38 3.38
CA GLY A 139 2.77 -13.47 2.37
C GLY A 139 1.34 -13.29 2.90
N VAL A 140 1.17 -12.99 4.18
CA VAL A 140 -0.12 -12.67 4.79
C VAL A 140 -0.22 -11.16 4.99
N THR A 141 -1.28 -10.55 4.44
CA THR A 141 -1.54 -9.12 4.60
C THR A 141 -2.59 -8.90 5.68
N SER A 142 -2.26 -8.09 6.67
CA SER A 142 -3.21 -7.56 7.65
C SER A 142 -3.62 -6.14 7.27
N THR A 143 -4.85 -5.77 7.63
CA THR A 143 -5.40 -4.44 7.39
C THR A 143 -5.94 -3.86 8.69
N VAL A 144 -5.38 -2.72 9.08
CA VAL A 144 -5.80 -1.97 10.26
C VAL A 144 -6.30 -0.60 9.85
N SER A 145 -7.45 -0.18 10.37
CA SER A 145 -8.06 1.10 10.00
C SER A 145 -8.56 1.90 11.20
N ALA A 146 -8.51 3.23 11.08
CA ALA A 146 -9.09 4.15 12.03
C ALA A 146 -9.55 5.44 11.33
N SER A 147 -10.83 5.76 11.44
CA SER A 147 -11.35 7.03 10.92
C SER A 147 -10.90 8.19 11.78
N ALA A 148 -10.56 9.32 11.16
CA ALA A 148 -10.14 10.55 11.85
C ALA A 148 -8.99 10.30 12.86
N LEU A 149 -8.00 9.49 12.51
CA LEU A 149 -6.92 9.13 13.43
C LEU A 149 -6.12 10.35 13.91
N GLY A 150 -5.92 11.34 13.04
CA GLY A 150 -5.20 12.58 13.35
C GLY A 150 -6.00 13.53 14.25
N GLU A 151 -7.33 13.54 14.10
CA GLU A 151 -8.23 14.52 14.72
C GLU A 151 -8.80 14.04 16.06
N ALA A 152 -9.13 12.75 16.16
CA ALA A 152 -9.66 12.16 17.39
C ALA A 152 -8.53 11.51 18.20
N GLY A 153 -8.39 11.95 19.43
CA GLY A 153 -7.50 11.32 20.42
C GLY A 153 -8.14 10.06 21.01
N THR A 154 -8.39 10.09 22.34
CA THR A 154 -9.06 9.04 23.10
C THR A 154 -10.56 9.24 23.23
N ASP A 155 -11.08 10.38 22.72
CA ASP A 155 -12.48 10.78 22.84
C ASP A 155 -13.15 10.82 21.46
N ASP A 156 -14.47 10.65 21.44
CA ASP A 156 -15.29 10.84 20.25
C ASP A 156 -15.58 12.35 19.99
N ALA A 157 -16.34 12.63 18.93
CA ALA A 157 -16.76 14.00 18.56
C ALA A 157 -17.60 14.72 19.63
N MET A 158 -18.20 13.98 20.56
CA MET A 158 -19.01 14.48 21.65
C MET A 158 -18.21 14.64 22.95
N GLY A 159 -16.88 14.38 22.91
CA GLY A 159 -16.02 14.39 24.11
C GLY A 159 -16.27 13.23 25.06
N GLN A 160 -16.86 12.13 24.57
CA GLN A 160 -17.02 10.91 25.34
C GLN A 160 -15.80 10.00 25.12
N PRO A 161 -15.23 9.40 26.18
CA PRO A 161 -14.14 8.47 26.02
C PRO A 161 -14.51 7.31 25.09
N LEU A 162 -13.62 6.99 24.17
CA LEU A 162 -13.69 5.73 23.42
C LEU A 162 -13.48 4.56 24.37
N ASP A 163 -14.01 3.38 24.04
CA ASP A 163 -13.69 2.20 24.82
C ASP A 163 -12.18 1.92 24.84
N ASP A 164 -11.70 1.28 25.92
CA ASP A 164 -10.27 1.09 26.15
C ASP A 164 -9.56 0.36 25.00
N ALA A 165 -10.20 -0.62 24.37
CA ALA A 165 -9.61 -1.40 23.29
C ALA A 165 -9.47 -0.55 22.02
N THR A 166 -10.49 0.23 21.67
CA THR A 166 -10.48 1.17 20.55
C THR A 166 -9.42 2.25 20.77
N ALA A 167 -9.39 2.85 21.96
CA ALA A 167 -8.39 3.89 22.30
C ALA A 167 -6.95 3.34 22.22
N ALA A 168 -6.70 2.16 22.78
CA ALA A 168 -5.41 1.49 22.73
C ALA A 168 -4.98 1.17 21.28
N GLY A 169 -5.88 0.62 20.46
CA GLY A 169 -5.60 0.30 19.07
C GLY A 169 -5.30 1.53 18.22
N ARG A 170 -6.05 2.63 18.41
CA ARG A 170 -5.76 3.93 17.75
C ARG A 170 -4.38 4.47 18.15
N ALA A 171 -4.03 4.38 19.45
CA ALA A 171 -2.72 4.79 19.95
C ALA A 171 -1.58 3.95 19.34
N ALA A 172 -1.77 2.64 19.24
CA ALA A 172 -0.83 1.72 18.60
C ALA A 172 -0.60 2.06 17.12
N LEU A 173 -1.69 2.23 16.37
CA LEU A 173 -1.64 2.61 14.94
C LEU A 173 -0.93 3.96 14.76
N ARG A 174 -1.25 4.96 15.57
CA ARG A 174 -0.58 6.27 15.54
C ARG A 174 0.91 6.15 15.83
N THR A 175 1.28 5.45 16.92
CA THR A 175 2.67 5.23 17.29
C THR A 175 3.47 4.59 16.15
N PHE A 176 2.89 3.61 15.46
CA PHE A 176 3.54 2.97 14.32
C PHE A 176 3.75 3.95 13.17
N ILE A 177 2.73 4.71 12.79
CA ILE A 177 2.81 5.68 11.68
C ILE A 177 3.81 6.80 12.02
N ASP A 178 3.74 7.35 13.24
CA ASP A 178 4.68 8.39 13.69
C ASP A 178 6.13 7.87 13.69
N THR A 179 6.34 6.60 14.06
CA THR A 179 7.66 5.97 14.00
C THR A 179 8.12 5.80 12.55
N LEU A 180 7.26 5.29 11.65
CA LEU A 180 7.58 5.11 10.24
C LEU A 180 7.92 6.43 9.54
N THR A 181 7.16 7.49 9.81
CA THR A 181 7.34 8.79 9.16
C THR A 181 8.44 9.64 9.82
N GLY A 182 8.79 9.35 11.08
CA GLY A 182 9.81 10.05 11.87
C GLY A 182 11.13 9.29 12.01
N LEU A 183 11.41 8.33 11.14
CA LEU A 183 12.66 7.55 11.18
C LEU A 183 13.89 8.45 11.12
N PRO A 184 14.89 8.25 11.99
CA PRO A 184 16.11 9.03 11.98
C PRO A 184 17.02 8.67 10.79
N ASP A 185 17.93 9.56 10.42
CA ASP A 185 18.81 9.38 9.26
C ASP A 185 19.62 8.08 9.28
N ASN A 186 20.03 7.63 10.47
CA ASN A 186 20.80 6.38 10.63
C ASN A 186 19.94 5.11 10.41
N ALA A 187 18.63 5.23 10.26
CA ALA A 187 17.76 4.13 9.86
C ALA A 187 17.87 3.82 8.35
N PHE A 188 18.49 4.70 7.58
CA PHE A 188 18.61 4.57 6.14
C PHE A 188 20.05 4.28 5.72
N SER A 189 20.20 3.53 4.62
CA SER A 189 21.49 3.20 4.01
C SER A 189 21.93 4.19 2.94
N ASP A 190 21.04 5.10 2.53
CA ASP A 190 21.24 6.08 1.46
C ASP A 190 20.65 7.45 1.83
N GLU A 191 20.97 8.44 1.00
CA GLU A 191 20.34 9.78 1.07
C GLU A 191 19.00 9.77 0.31
N SER A 192 18.12 10.72 0.67
CA SER A 192 16.85 10.92 -0.04
C SER A 192 17.11 11.36 -1.47
N HIS A 193 16.42 10.74 -2.41
CA HIS A 193 16.45 11.09 -3.83
C HIS A 193 15.04 11.00 -4.44
N ALA A 194 14.85 11.64 -5.59
CA ALA A 194 13.58 11.64 -6.29
C ALA A 194 13.18 10.21 -6.73
N TYR A 195 11.91 9.88 -6.57
CA TYR A 195 11.36 8.63 -7.09
C TYR A 195 11.26 8.69 -8.62
N GLU A 196 11.93 7.80 -9.31
CA GLU A 196 11.89 7.68 -10.76
C GLU A 196 10.74 6.76 -11.20
N ALA A 197 9.64 7.38 -11.61
CA ALA A 197 8.46 6.63 -12.04
C ALA A 197 8.51 6.27 -13.52
N THR A 198 8.18 5.03 -13.84
CA THR A 198 8.03 4.56 -15.24
C THR A 198 6.64 4.83 -15.80
N SER A 199 5.68 5.17 -14.95
CA SER A 199 4.30 5.43 -15.31
C SER A 199 3.71 6.57 -14.47
N GLN A 200 2.77 7.31 -15.05
CA GLN A 200 2.07 8.40 -14.38
C GLN A 200 0.57 8.12 -14.38
N ARG A 201 -0.08 8.35 -13.24
CA ARG A 201 -1.54 8.44 -13.15
C ARG A 201 -1.94 9.88 -13.39
N ILE A 202 -2.88 10.08 -14.30
CA ILE A 202 -3.41 11.39 -14.66
C ILE A 202 -4.90 11.40 -14.42
N ILE A 203 -5.33 12.33 -13.59
CA ILE A 203 -6.74 12.66 -13.40
C ILE A 203 -7.02 13.94 -14.17
N SER A 204 -8.01 13.94 -15.04
CA SER A 204 -8.45 15.14 -15.76
C SER A 204 -9.90 15.50 -15.38
N THR A 205 -10.13 16.79 -15.21
CA THR A 205 -11.47 17.38 -15.01
C THR A 205 -11.60 18.60 -15.89
N PRO A 206 -12.81 19.00 -16.33
CA PRO A 206 -13.00 20.23 -17.07
C PRO A 206 -12.40 21.42 -16.31
N TYR A 207 -11.65 22.25 -17.02
CA TYR A 207 -11.05 23.44 -16.44
C TYR A 207 -12.11 24.48 -16.11
N VAL A 208 -12.05 25.03 -14.91
CA VAL A 208 -12.92 26.14 -14.48
C VAL A 208 -12.05 27.39 -14.33
N PRO A 209 -12.17 28.37 -15.23
CA PRO A 209 -11.39 29.60 -15.14
C PRO A 209 -11.61 30.32 -13.80
N GLN A 210 -10.51 30.75 -13.18
CA GLN A 210 -10.56 31.53 -11.95
C GLN A 210 -10.51 33.03 -12.30
N PRO A 211 -11.31 33.87 -11.63
CA PRO A 211 -11.23 35.31 -11.83
C PRO A 211 -9.83 35.84 -11.53
N ALA A 212 -9.29 36.67 -12.37
CA ALA A 212 -7.97 37.30 -12.28
C ALA A 212 -6.76 36.37 -12.55
N GLU A 213 -6.98 35.15 -13.02
CA GLU A 213 -5.93 34.26 -13.49
C GLU A 213 -6.06 34.08 -15.01
N ASP A 214 -5.01 34.47 -15.73
CA ASP A 214 -4.95 34.36 -17.20
C ASP A 214 -3.84 33.36 -17.58
N TRP A 215 -4.10 32.08 -17.30
CA TRP A 215 -3.17 31.00 -17.60
C TRP A 215 -3.32 30.59 -19.07
N MET A 216 -2.19 30.57 -19.78
CA MET A 216 -2.17 30.08 -21.17
C MET A 216 -2.27 28.56 -21.18
N PRO A 217 -3.23 27.98 -21.96
CA PRO A 217 -3.35 26.54 -22.08
C PRO A 217 -2.08 25.90 -22.69
N VAL A 218 -1.69 24.75 -22.15
CA VAL A 218 -0.67 23.87 -22.70
C VAL A 218 -1.37 22.82 -23.57
N GLU A 219 -0.94 22.65 -24.81
CA GLU A 219 -1.50 21.63 -25.70
C GLU A 219 -1.17 20.24 -25.21
N TRP A 220 -2.21 19.40 -25.05
CA TRP A 220 -2.09 18.01 -24.65
C TRP A 220 -1.80 17.13 -25.88
N PRO A 221 -0.65 16.42 -25.93
CA PRO A 221 -0.21 15.74 -27.16
C PRO A 221 -0.72 14.31 -27.33
N LEU A 222 -1.39 13.74 -26.31
CA LEU A 222 -1.84 12.36 -26.32
C LEU A 222 -3.35 12.24 -26.63
N GLU A 223 -3.93 11.08 -26.27
CA GLU A 223 -5.36 10.83 -26.41
C GLU A 223 -6.21 11.94 -25.74
N ASP A 224 -7.38 12.22 -26.31
CA ASP A 224 -8.28 13.28 -25.83
C ASP A 224 -8.66 13.06 -24.36
N LEU A 225 -8.37 14.04 -23.51
CA LEU A 225 -8.62 14.01 -22.08
C LEU A 225 -10.11 13.85 -21.72
N ALA A 226 -11.02 14.18 -22.66
CA ALA A 226 -12.45 13.93 -22.49
C ALA A 226 -12.81 12.44 -22.44
N THR A 227 -12.02 11.60 -23.12
CA THR A 227 -12.35 10.19 -23.35
C THR A 227 -11.28 9.23 -22.87
N ALA A 228 -10.07 9.73 -22.63
CA ALA A 228 -8.92 8.90 -22.22
C ALA A 228 -9.20 8.16 -20.90
N GLY A 229 -8.75 6.92 -20.85
CA GLY A 229 -8.85 6.08 -19.63
C GLY A 229 -10.30 5.74 -19.24
N THR A 230 -10.61 5.83 -17.94
CA THR A 230 -11.91 5.44 -17.37
C THR A 230 -12.51 6.56 -16.52
N ALA A 231 -13.83 6.54 -16.34
CA ALA A 231 -14.51 7.35 -15.31
C ALA A 231 -14.45 6.58 -13.99
N PRO A 232 -13.67 7.02 -13.00
CA PRO A 232 -13.50 6.28 -11.75
C PRO A 232 -14.73 6.37 -10.84
N ILE A 233 -15.60 7.35 -11.08
CA ILE A 233 -16.86 7.50 -10.36
C ILE A 233 -18.03 7.13 -11.30
N PRO A 234 -18.79 6.06 -11.00
CA PRO A 234 -19.92 5.68 -11.82
C PRO A 234 -20.92 6.83 -12.00
N GLY A 235 -21.20 7.20 -13.25
CA GLY A 235 -22.15 8.28 -13.60
C GLY A 235 -21.55 9.69 -13.61
N ASP A 236 -20.27 9.85 -13.30
CA ASP A 236 -19.54 11.11 -13.46
C ASP A 236 -18.47 10.97 -14.55
N GLU A 237 -18.88 11.25 -15.80
CA GLU A 237 -17.97 11.23 -16.95
C GLU A 237 -17.09 12.48 -17.05
N SER A 238 -17.31 13.48 -16.19
CA SER A 238 -16.50 14.69 -16.18
C SER A 238 -15.12 14.48 -15.56
N LEU A 239 -14.98 13.46 -14.72
CA LEU A 239 -13.71 13.06 -14.14
C LEU A 239 -13.19 11.82 -14.87
N ARG A 240 -12.00 11.94 -15.47
CA ARG A 240 -11.35 10.84 -16.17
C ARG A 240 -10.05 10.50 -15.48
N CYS A 241 -9.71 9.23 -15.51
CA CYS A 241 -8.47 8.71 -14.97
C CYS A 241 -7.78 7.82 -16.00
N GLN A 242 -6.52 8.08 -16.28
CA GLN A 242 -5.69 7.26 -17.14
C GLN A 242 -4.31 7.02 -16.52
N VAL A 243 -3.67 5.94 -16.94
CA VAL A 243 -2.25 5.68 -16.68
C VAL A 243 -1.52 5.72 -18.00
N ILE A 244 -0.48 6.52 -18.05
CA ILE A 244 0.45 6.59 -19.18
C ILE A 244 1.80 5.99 -18.80
N SER A 245 2.50 5.41 -19.77
CA SER A 245 3.80 4.75 -19.58
C SER A 245 4.66 4.83 -20.85
N GLY A 246 5.93 4.48 -20.73
CA GLY A 246 6.84 4.40 -21.87
C GLY A 246 7.00 5.73 -22.63
N ASP A 247 6.80 5.69 -23.95
CA ASP A 247 6.97 6.86 -24.83
C ASP A 247 6.02 8.02 -24.51
N ASP A 248 4.82 7.71 -24.03
CA ASP A 248 3.82 8.72 -23.62
C ASP A 248 4.34 9.54 -22.44
N VAL A 249 4.92 8.89 -21.43
CA VAL A 249 5.57 9.58 -20.29
C VAL A 249 6.69 10.48 -20.80
N THR A 250 7.57 9.96 -21.66
CA THR A 250 8.67 10.73 -22.23
C THR A 250 8.18 11.98 -22.98
N THR A 251 7.05 11.85 -23.67
CA THR A 251 6.45 12.94 -24.46
C THR A 251 5.89 14.04 -23.56
N VAL A 252 5.22 13.69 -22.44
CA VAL A 252 4.49 14.68 -21.65
C VAL A 252 5.27 15.22 -20.46
N MET A 253 6.27 14.49 -19.93
CA MET A 253 7.02 14.94 -18.74
C MET A 253 7.56 16.36 -18.85
N PRO A 254 8.16 16.82 -19.96
CA PRO A 254 8.62 18.20 -20.06
C PRO A 254 7.50 19.25 -19.95
N LEU A 255 6.29 18.91 -20.38
CA LEU A 255 5.11 19.77 -20.25
C LEU A 255 4.62 19.81 -18.79
N LEU A 256 4.59 18.65 -18.13
CA LEU A 256 4.13 18.52 -16.74
C LEU A 256 5.11 19.18 -15.76
N GLU A 257 6.42 19.04 -15.98
CA GLU A 257 7.47 19.70 -15.19
C GLU A 257 7.43 21.23 -15.30
N GLY A 258 7.06 21.74 -16.46
CA GLY A 258 6.90 23.18 -16.71
C GLY A 258 5.58 23.76 -16.23
N ALA A 259 4.64 22.93 -15.78
CA ALA A 259 3.29 23.31 -15.39
C ALA A 259 3.16 23.48 -13.88
N ASN A 260 2.07 24.13 -13.46
CA ASN A 260 1.65 24.25 -12.08
C ASN A 260 0.18 23.78 -11.92
N GLN A 261 -0.31 23.75 -10.70
CA GLN A 261 -1.66 23.27 -10.37
C GLN A 261 -2.81 24.07 -11.03
N ALA A 262 -2.54 25.31 -11.49
CA ALA A 262 -3.53 26.16 -12.16
C ALA A 262 -3.39 26.11 -13.69
N THR A 263 -2.39 25.44 -14.24
CA THR A 263 -2.16 25.37 -15.69
C THR A 263 -3.28 24.58 -16.38
N PRO A 264 -4.04 25.20 -17.32
CA PRO A 264 -5.00 24.46 -18.11
C PRO A 264 -4.29 23.67 -19.21
N PHE A 265 -4.80 22.47 -19.52
CA PHE A 265 -4.33 21.64 -20.61
C PHE A 265 -5.39 21.56 -21.70
N ARG A 266 -5.03 21.99 -22.90
CA ARG A 266 -5.91 21.97 -24.08
C ARG A 266 -5.93 20.59 -24.71
N SER A 267 -7.11 19.97 -24.79
CA SER A 267 -7.32 18.72 -25.50
C SER A 267 -8.58 18.82 -26.35
N GLY A 268 -8.45 18.62 -27.65
CA GLY A 268 -9.54 18.88 -28.57
C GLY A 268 -9.99 20.35 -28.54
N ASN A 269 -11.25 20.57 -28.20
CA ASN A 269 -11.84 21.92 -28.15
C ASN A 269 -12.09 22.43 -26.72
N ALA A 270 -11.53 21.75 -25.70
CA ALA A 270 -11.76 22.06 -24.30
C ALA A 270 -10.45 22.12 -23.50
N ASP A 271 -10.51 22.81 -22.39
CA ASP A 271 -9.43 22.90 -21.42
C ASP A 271 -9.72 22.05 -20.19
N TYR A 272 -8.68 21.45 -19.64
CA TYR A 272 -8.74 20.52 -18.50
C TYR A 272 -7.78 20.93 -17.40
N THR A 273 -8.17 20.70 -16.16
CA THR A 273 -7.26 20.67 -15.01
C THR A 273 -6.75 19.26 -14.84
N LEU A 274 -5.45 19.12 -14.61
CA LEU A 274 -4.85 17.81 -14.33
C LEU A 274 -4.42 17.70 -12.88
N VAL A 275 -4.57 16.49 -12.32
CA VAL A 275 -3.84 16.03 -11.15
C VAL A 275 -2.97 14.87 -11.60
N VAL A 276 -1.68 15.00 -11.39
CA VAL A 276 -0.68 14.04 -11.89
C VAL A 276 0.12 13.51 -10.72
N ARG A 277 0.30 12.20 -10.67
CA ARG A 277 1.22 11.58 -9.73
C ARG A 277 1.86 10.31 -10.31
N PRO A 278 3.05 9.94 -9.84
CA PRO A 278 3.64 8.68 -10.24
C PRO A 278 2.75 7.50 -9.85
N LEU A 279 2.75 6.46 -10.68
CA LEU A 279 2.23 5.16 -10.28
C LEU A 279 3.29 4.48 -9.41
N LEU A 280 2.89 4.11 -8.22
CA LEU A 280 3.79 3.55 -7.20
C LEU A 280 3.77 2.02 -7.23
N PRO A 281 4.77 1.33 -6.63
CA PRO A 281 4.77 -0.11 -6.49
C PRO A 281 3.46 -0.65 -5.92
N GLY A 282 2.96 -1.75 -6.47
CA GLY A 282 1.70 -2.37 -6.07
C GLY A 282 0.43 -1.67 -6.59
N GLU A 283 0.55 -0.56 -7.33
CA GLU A 283 -0.58 0.11 -7.98
C GLU A 283 -0.71 -0.32 -9.44
N SER A 284 -1.92 -0.51 -9.92
CA SER A 284 -2.19 -1.06 -11.26
C SER A 284 -3.12 -0.21 -12.12
N GLY A 285 -3.43 1.00 -11.73
CA GLY A 285 -4.34 1.79 -12.53
C GLY A 285 -5.03 2.93 -11.78
N CYS A 286 -6.22 3.19 -12.17
CA CYS A 286 -7.13 4.14 -11.58
C CYS A 286 -8.02 3.44 -10.55
#